data_555f66b921c25b8ec3f13f7ccb762664
#
_entry.id   555f66b921c25b8ec3f13f7ccb762664
#
_cell.length_a   1.000
_cell.length_b   1.000
_cell.length_c   1.000
_cell.angle_alpha   90.00
_cell.angle_beta   90.00
_cell.angle_gamma   90.00
#
_symmetry.space_group_name_H-M   'P 1'
#
loop_
_entity.id
_entity.type
_entity.pdbx_description
1 polymer ?
#
loop_
_entity_poly.entity_id
_entity_poly.type
_entity_poly.pdbx_seq_one_letter_code
_entity_poly.pdbx_strand_id
1 'polypeptide(L)'
;MFEDTRPASLDALGSGDGLAEFRVSASGDIRAMLKQLMDEVVPLNLSASDGSAYTTTLWTVDSANARISFTADLQQPAVHDIVEADECVAVAYLDRVKVQFDVGDLVLVQGPKASVLQARLPRELFRFQRRNTFRVRTIERTSPTASFRHPGIPDMSVALRVLDVSIGGCALLQPSNVPGLQPGAVIKSVRLSLDADT
;
A
#
# COMPACT_ATOMS: atom_id res chain seq x y z
N MET A 1 4.34 -5.62 -10.01
CA MET A 1 3.17 -5.70 -9.09
C MET A 1 2.66 -4.28 -9.00
N PHE A 2 1.51 -3.99 -9.58
CA PHE A 2 0.92 -2.65 -9.50
C PHE A 2 0.45 -2.45 -8.07
N GLU A 3 0.90 -1.37 -7.44
CA GLU A 3 0.45 -0.96 -6.12
C GLU A 3 -0.97 -0.43 -6.25
N ASP A 4 -1.86 -0.84 -5.35
CA ASP A 4 -3.24 -0.36 -5.34
C ASP A 4 -3.29 1.04 -4.74
N THR A 5 -3.31 2.04 -5.61
CA THR A 5 -3.33 3.46 -5.25
C THR A 5 -4.73 3.98 -4.89
N ARG A 6 -5.76 3.13 -4.92
CA ARG A 6 -7.10 3.53 -4.46
C ARG A 6 -7.09 3.76 -2.96
N PRO A 7 -7.79 4.78 -2.45
CA PRO A 7 -7.98 4.95 -1.03
C PRO A 7 -8.58 3.69 -0.38
N ALA A 8 -8.06 3.30 0.77
CA ALA A 8 -8.72 2.29 1.58
C ALA A 8 -9.97 2.91 2.20
N SER A 9 -11.10 2.22 2.12
CA SER A 9 -12.31 2.64 2.82
C SER A 9 -12.07 2.50 4.32
N LEU A 10 -11.96 3.63 5.02
CA LEU A 10 -11.76 3.65 6.47
C LEU A 10 -13.00 3.10 7.19
N ASP A 11 -14.19 3.32 6.63
CA ASP A 11 -15.47 2.82 7.16
C ASP A 11 -15.57 1.29 7.08
N ALA A 12 -15.00 0.68 6.04
CA ALA A 12 -15.02 -0.76 5.82
C ALA A 12 -14.08 -1.52 6.79
N LEU A 13 -13.13 -0.84 7.43
CA LEU A 13 -12.21 -1.43 8.42
C LEU A 13 -12.81 -1.47 9.84
N GLY A 14 -14.05 -1.01 10.00
CA GLY A 14 -14.82 -1.04 11.24
C GLY A 14 -14.59 0.20 12.11
N SER A 15 -15.68 0.74 12.63
CA SER A 15 -15.66 1.80 13.65
C SER A 15 -15.16 1.18 14.97
N GLY A 16 -13.88 1.34 15.30
CA GLY A 16 -13.31 0.84 16.55
C GLY A 16 -11.79 0.63 16.49
N ASP A 17 -11.28 -0.25 17.33
CA ASP A 17 -9.85 -0.52 17.54
C ASP A 17 -9.04 -0.90 16.28
N GLY A 18 -9.70 -1.41 15.25
CA GLY A 18 -9.03 -1.86 14.02
C GLY A 18 -8.34 -0.75 13.20
N LEU A 19 -8.83 0.49 13.27
CA LEU A 19 -8.19 1.65 12.62
C LEU A 19 -7.12 2.31 13.49
N ALA A 20 -7.28 2.22 14.82
CA ALA A 20 -6.33 2.82 15.76
C ALA A 20 -4.92 2.27 15.58
N GLU A 21 -4.79 0.97 15.22
CA GLU A 21 -3.51 0.31 14.97
C GLU A 21 -2.73 0.94 13.80
N PHE A 22 -3.44 1.47 12.79
CA PHE A 22 -2.81 2.05 11.58
C PHE A 22 -2.68 3.57 11.67
N ARG A 23 -3.28 4.20 12.66
CA ARG A 23 -3.36 5.64 12.80
C ARG A 23 -2.07 6.22 13.36
N VAL A 24 -1.53 7.22 12.69
CA VAL A 24 -0.39 8.03 13.15
C VAL A 24 -0.90 9.45 13.38
N SER A 25 -0.91 9.89 14.65
CA SER A 25 -1.40 11.22 15.07
C SER A 25 -0.33 12.08 15.74
N ALA A 26 0.82 11.51 16.10
CA ALA A 26 1.93 12.28 16.64
C ALA A 26 2.53 13.19 15.56
N SER A 27 2.51 14.51 15.80
CA SER A 27 2.93 15.51 14.82
C SER A 27 4.38 15.36 14.36
N GLY A 28 5.26 14.80 15.21
CA GLY A 28 6.64 14.47 14.86
C GLY A 28 6.73 13.36 13.83
N ASP A 29 5.98 12.28 14.03
CA ASP A 29 5.96 11.12 13.14
C ASP A 29 5.33 11.47 11.79
N ILE A 30 4.23 12.23 11.80
CA ILE A 30 3.59 12.75 10.57
C ILE A 30 4.61 13.51 9.74
N ARG A 31 5.32 14.48 10.34
CA ARG A 31 6.33 15.27 9.64
C ARG A 31 7.49 14.42 9.14
N ALA A 32 7.96 13.46 9.92
CA ALA A 32 9.03 12.56 9.51
C ALA A 32 8.62 11.74 8.28
N MET A 33 7.42 11.18 8.26
CA MET A 33 6.91 10.40 7.13
C MET A 33 6.69 11.26 5.88
N LEU A 34 6.10 12.45 6.02
CA LEU A 34 5.94 13.38 4.89
C LEU A 34 7.29 13.84 4.34
N LYS A 35 8.26 14.10 5.23
CA LYS A 35 9.62 14.45 4.81
C LYS A 35 10.27 13.29 4.05
N GLN A 36 10.10 12.05 4.50
CA GLN A 36 10.64 10.88 3.80
C GLN A 36 9.99 10.72 2.42
N LEU A 37 8.66 10.87 2.30
CA LEU A 37 7.95 10.87 1.00
C LEU A 37 8.53 11.93 0.04
N MET A 38 8.84 13.11 0.56
CA MET A 38 9.41 14.21 -0.20
C MET A 38 10.87 13.91 -0.61
N ASP A 39 11.72 13.51 0.32
CA ASP A 39 13.16 13.30 0.10
C ASP A 39 13.41 12.13 -0.87
N GLU A 40 12.58 11.08 -0.81
CA GLU A 40 12.64 9.92 -1.72
C GLU A 40 11.86 10.12 -3.03
N VAL A 41 11.23 11.29 -3.20
CA VAL A 41 10.41 11.63 -4.38
C VAL A 41 9.36 10.54 -4.66
N VAL A 42 8.71 10.06 -3.62
CA VAL A 42 7.73 8.99 -3.73
C VAL A 42 6.48 9.47 -4.48
N PRO A 43 6.01 8.75 -5.52
CA PRO A 43 4.75 9.07 -6.18
C PRO A 43 3.57 8.98 -5.21
N LEU A 44 2.73 10.01 -5.20
CA LEU A 44 1.45 10.03 -4.50
C LEU A 44 0.31 10.08 -5.52
N ASN A 45 -0.74 9.34 -5.25
CA ASN A 45 -1.98 9.46 -5.98
C ASN A 45 -2.99 10.26 -5.16
N LEU A 46 -3.40 11.43 -5.67
CA LEU A 46 -4.51 12.20 -5.14
C LEU A 46 -5.79 11.68 -5.78
N SER A 47 -6.76 11.28 -4.98
CA SER A 47 -8.04 10.75 -5.43
C SER A 47 -9.18 11.54 -4.83
N ALA A 48 -10.08 12.01 -5.67
CA ALA A 48 -11.29 12.72 -5.27
C ALA A 48 -12.50 11.79 -5.14
N SER A 49 -13.53 12.26 -4.45
CA SER A 49 -14.79 11.52 -4.24
C SER A 49 -15.58 11.28 -5.53
N ASP A 50 -15.39 12.11 -6.55
CA ASP A 50 -16.00 11.97 -7.88
C ASP A 50 -15.32 10.92 -8.78
N GLY A 51 -14.20 10.34 -8.32
CA GLY A 51 -13.40 9.36 -9.04
C GLY A 51 -12.23 9.96 -9.83
N SER A 52 -12.07 11.28 -9.81
CA SER A 52 -10.90 11.94 -10.39
C SER A 52 -9.62 11.52 -9.65
N ALA A 53 -8.52 11.37 -10.38
CA ALA A 53 -7.24 11.00 -9.80
C ALA A 53 -6.08 11.71 -10.49
N TYR A 54 -5.11 12.16 -9.69
CA TYR A 54 -3.91 12.83 -10.17
C TYR A 54 -2.66 12.28 -9.46
N THR A 55 -1.68 11.86 -10.24
CA THR A 55 -0.40 11.37 -9.68
C THR A 55 0.60 12.52 -9.62
N THR A 56 1.18 12.71 -8.44
CA THR A 56 2.10 13.82 -8.15
C THR A 56 3.21 13.36 -7.20
N THR A 57 4.06 14.28 -6.77
CA THR A 57 5.05 14.11 -5.70
C THR A 57 4.98 15.25 -4.71
N LEU A 58 5.36 14.99 -3.47
CA LEU A 58 5.45 16.03 -2.45
C LEU A 58 6.64 16.95 -2.78
N TRP A 59 6.37 18.25 -2.86
CA TRP A 59 7.37 19.28 -3.19
C TRP A 59 7.96 19.93 -1.95
N THR A 60 7.10 20.34 -0.99
CA THR A 60 7.53 20.95 0.26
C THR A 60 6.70 20.49 1.45
N VAL A 61 7.32 20.48 2.63
CA VAL A 61 6.67 20.31 3.93
C VAL A 61 7.03 21.53 4.79
N ASP A 62 6.12 22.48 4.88
CA ASP A 62 6.28 23.70 5.68
C ASP A 62 5.58 23.53 7.03
N SER A 63 6.34 23.10 8.01
CA SER A 63 5.82 22.89 9.37
C SER A 63 5.50 24.18 10.12
N ALA A 64 6.15 25.30 9.76
CA ALA A 64 5.94 26.59 10.42
C ALA A 64 4.57 27.16 10.08
N ASN A 65 4.15 27.01 8.82
CA ASN A 65 2.87 27.51 8.31
C ASN A 65 1.79 26.41 8.24
N ALA A 66 2.10 25.20 8.73
CA ALA A 66 1.23 24.01 8.67
C ALA A 66 0.71 23.73 7.25
N ARG A 67 1.61 23.77 6.26
CA ARG A 67 1.32 23.58 4.84
C ARG A 67 2.19 22.48 4.23
N ILE A 68 1.63 21.80 3.22
CA ILE A 68 2.36 20.93 2.31
C ILE A 68 2.07 21.36 0.88
N SER A 69 2.99 21.09 -0.03
CA SER A 69 2.77 21.38 -1.44
C SER A 69 3.16 20.16 -2.28
N PHE A 70 2.38 19.92 -3.33
CA PHE A 70 2.64 18.90 -4.33
C PHE A 70 2.99 19.54 -5.67
N THR A 71 3.71 18.85 -6.53
CA THR A 71 3.96 19.29 -7.90
C THR A 71 2.65 19.35 -8.68
N ALA A 72 2.48 20.36 -9.54
CA ALA A 72 1.31 20.49 -10.41
C ALA A 72 1.71 20.68 -11.86
N ASP A 73 1.15 19.86 -12.74
CA ASP A 73 1.25 19.99 -14.19
C ASP A 73 -0.08 20.54 -14.72
N LEU A 74 -0.11 21.84 -15.06
CA LEU A 74 -1.32 22.54 -15.54
C LEU A 74 -1.85 22.01 -16.88
N GLN A 75 -1.07 21.22 -17.61
CA GLN A 75 -1.51 20.61 -18.86
C GLN A 75 -2.40 19.37 -18.61
N GLN A 76 -2.44 18.86 -17.39
CA GLN A 76 -3.29 17.74 -17.02
C GLN A 76 -4.63 18.25 -16.46
N PRO A 77 -5.76 17.98 -17.13
CA PRO A 77 -7.08 18.39 -16.64
C PRO A 77 -7.39 17.93 -15.22
N ALA A 78 -6.95 16.74 -14.85
CA ALA A 78 -7.14 16.17 -13.52
C ALA A 78 -6.64 17.07 -12.37
N VAL A 79 -5.71 18.00 -12.61
CA VAL A 79 -5.28 18.97 -11.61
C VAL A 79 -6.43 19.88 -11.18
N HIS A 80 -7.26 20.32 -12.14
CA HIS A 80 -8.41 21.16 -11.86
C HIS A 80 -9.52 20.38 -11.17
N ASP A 81 -9.80 19.17 -11.65
CA ASP A 81 -10.82 18.29 -11.08
C ASP A 81 -10.54 18.01 -9.59
N ILE A 82 -9.27 17.72 -9.25
CA ILE A 82 -8.85 17.48 -7.86
C ILE A 82 -8.97 18.74 -6.97
N VAL A 83 -8.73 19.93 -7.51
CA VAL A 83 -8.86 21.18 -6.75
C VAL A 83 -10.31 21.56 -6.51
N GLU A 84 -11.20 21.24 -7.44
CA GLU A 84 -12.64 21.54 -7.35
C GLU A 84 -13.41 20.51 -6.50
N ALA A 85 -12.78 19.37 -6.19
CA ALA A 85 -13.41 18.31 -5.41
C ALA A 85 -13.57 18.69 -3.93
N ASP A 86 -14.71 18.32 -3.35
CA ASP A 86 -15.00 18.53 -1.92
C ASP A 86 -14.08 17.75 -0.99
N GLU A 87 -13.71 16.54 -1.40
CA GLU A 87 -12.85 15.63 -0.63
C GLU A 87 -11.74 15.07 -1.52
N CYS A 88 -10.54 15.09 -0.99
CA CYS A 88 -9.36 14.53 -1.64
C CYS A 88 -8.53 13.70 -0.65
N VAL A 89 -8.11 12.53 -1.09
CA VAL A 89 -7.30 11.60 -0.31
C VAL A 89 -5.98 11.34 -1.04
N ALA A 90 -4.87 11.49 -0.34
CA ALA A 90 -3.55 11.11 -0.82
C ALA A 90 -3.19 9.68 -0.44
N VAL A 91 -2.70 8.91 -1.41
CA VAL A 91 -2.18 7.56 -1.21
C VAL A 91 -0.77 7.45 -1.78
N ALA A 92 0.14 6.92 -0.98
CA ALA A 92 1.52 6.63 -1.36
C ALA A 92 1.96 5.27 -0.83
N TYR A 93 3.10 4.78 -1.31
CA TYR A 93 3.75 3.59 -0.78
C TYR A 93 5.17 3.92 -0.33
N LEU A 94 5.37 3.94 0.99
CA LEU A 94 6.66 4.12 1.62
C LEU A 94 7.18 2.76 2.09
N ASP A 95 8.33 2.32 1.60
CA ASP A 95 8.88 0.98 1.89
C ASP A 95 7.87 -0.17 1.65
N ARG A 96 7.05 -0.06 0.61
CA ARG A 96 5.96 -1.00 0.28
C ARG A 96 4.83 -1.03 1.31
N VAL A 97 4.78 -0.05 2.19
CA VAL A 97 3.70 0.17 3.15
C VAL A 97 2.81 1.27 2.63
N LYS A 98 1.52 1.00 2.50
CA LYS A 98 0.55 2.01 2.08
C LYS A 98 0.42 3.07 3.16
N VAL A 99 0.58 4.32 2.75
CA VAL A 99 0.35 5.53 3.56
C VAL A 99 -0.81 6.28 2.93
N GLN A 100 -1.77 6.70 3.74
CA GLN A 100 -2.96 7.42 3.29
C GLN A 100 -3.26 8.55 4.25
N PHE A 101 -3.69 9.70 3.71
CA PHE A 101 -4.14 10.86 4.50
C PHE A 101 -5.09 11.75 3.71
N ASP A 102 -5.95 12.47 4.42
CA ASP A 102 -6.86 13.43 3.82
C ASP A 102 -6.11 14.72 3.47
N VAL A 103 -6.43 15.26 2.29
CA VAL A 103 -5.85 16.49 1.76
C VAL A 103 -6.88 17.59 1.90
N GLY A 104 -6.73 18.40 2.94
CA GLY A 104 -7.65 19.52 3.21
C GLY A 104 -7.14 20.87 2.70
N ASP A 105 -8.07 21.76 2.38
CA ASP A 105 -7.79 23.14 1.92
C ASP A 105 -6.87 23.16 0.68
N LEU A 106 -7.14 22.28 -0.29
CA LEU A 106 -6.34 22.15 -1.50
C LEU A 106 -6.57 23.34 -2.43
N VAL A 107 -5.50 24.00 -2.81
CA VAL A 107 -5.54 25.14 -3.74
C VAL A 107 -4.42 25.04 -4.76
N LEU A 108 -4.68 25.47 -5.98
CA LEU A 108 -3.69 25.61 -7.02
C LEU A 108 -2.99 26.96 -6.90
N VAL A 109 -1.69 26.95 -6.68
CA VAL A 109 -0.83 28.15 -6.63
C VAL A 109 0.02 28.17 -7.89
N GLN A 110 -0.19 29.19 -8.71
CA GLN A 110 0.56 29.38 -9.96
C GLN A 110 1.69 30.38 -9.73
N GLY A 111 2.90 29.96 -9.97
CA GLY A 111 4.08 30.80 -9.93
C GLY A 111 4.68 31.01 -11.32
N PRO A 112 5.62 31.95 -11.47
CA PRO A 112 6.21 32.29 -12.77
C PRO A 112 7.10 31.16 -13.35
N LYS A 113 7.56 30.23 -12.52
CA LYS A 113 8.44 29.12 -12.93
C LYS A 113 7.85 27.73 -12.71
N ALA A 114 6.92 27.60 -11.79
CA ALA A 114 6.30 26.32 -11.45
C ALA A 114 4.94 26.56 -10.80
N SER A 115 4.04 25.61 -10.95
CA SER A 115 2.76 25.54 -10.25
C SER A 115 2.78 24.44 -9.23
N VAL A 116 2.10 24.63 -8.12
CA VAL A 116 1.99 23.65 -7.04
C VAL A 116 0.56 23.53 -6.56
N LEU A 117 0.19 22.36 -6.12
CA LEU A 117 -1.00 22.15 -5.32
C LEU A 117 -0.61 22.32 -3.85
N GLN A 118 -1.16 23.32 -3.18
CA GLN A 118 -0.91 23.57 -1.77
C GLN A 118 -2.09 23.10 -0.93
N ALA A 119 -1.78 22.44 0.18
CA ALA A 119 -2.77 21.92 1.11
C ALA A 119 -2.37 22.18 2.56
N ARG A 120 -3.29 21.97 3.48
CA ARG A 120 -3.00 21.98 4.91
C ARG A 120 -2.19 20.74 5.28
N LEU A 121 -1.24 20.89 6.21
CA LEU A 121 -0.53 19.76 6.81
C LEU A 121 -1.54 18.82 7.48
N PRO A 122 -1.57 17.52 7.14
CA PRO A 122 -2.53 16.60 7.73
C PRO A 122 -2.32 16.46 9.25
N ARG A 123 -3.42 16.33 10.00
CA ARG A 123 -3.38 16.12 11.46
C ARG A 123 -3.19 14.67 11.83
N GLU A 124 -3.46 13.78 10.91
CA GLU A 124 -3.30 12.34 11.03
C GLU A 124 -3.02 11.73 9.67
N LEU A 125 -2.41 10.56 9.69
CA LEU A 125 -2.26 9.70 8.52
C LEU A 125 -2.42 8.25 8.94
N PHE A 126 -2.69 7.38 7.98
CA PHE A 126 -2.84 5.95 8.19
C PHE A 126 -1.70 5.22 7.49
N ARG A 127 -0.98 4.39 8.27
CA ARG A 127 0.11 3.54 7.78
C ARG A 127 -0.33 2.09 7.84
N PHE A 128 -0.76 1.51 6.70
CA PHE A 128 -1.34 0.16 6.63
C PHE A 128 -0.28 -0.94 6.65
N GLN A 129 0.47 -1.03 7.74
CA GLN A 129 1.43 -2.10 7.97
C GLN A 129 0.73 -3.31 8.56
N ARG A 130 0.16 -4.18 7.70
CA ARG A 130 -0.53 -5.42 8.14
C ARG A 130 0.43 -6.58 8.43
N ARG A 131 1.70 -6.48 8.00
CA ARG A 131 2.67 -7.56 8.11
C ARG A 131 3.65 -7.27 9.23
N ASN A 132 3.59 -8.09 10.28
CA ASN A 132 4.54 -8.01 11.40
C ASN A 132 5.81 -8.82 11.14
N THR A 133 5.89 -9.55 10.02
CA THR A 133 7.02 -10.39 9.68
C THR A 133 7.52 -10.13 8.27
N PHE A 134 8.82 -10.13 8.12
CA PHE A 134 9.47 -10.03 6.82
C PHE A 134 9.17 -11.26 5.97
N ARG A 135 8.91 -11.08 4.68
CA ARG A 135 8.68 -12.14 3.71
C ARG A 135 9.80 -12.13 2.69
N VAL A 136 10.42 -13.29 2.51
CA VAL A 136 11.45 -13.52 1.50
C VAL A 136 10.80 -14.12 0.27
N ARG A 137 10.93 -13.45 -0.88
CA ARG A 137 10.54 -14.06 -2.16
C ARG A 137 11.53 -15.11 -2.55
N THR A 138 11.02 -16.24 -3.00
CA THR A 138 11.86 -17.32 -3.50
C THR A 138 12.32 -17.05 -4.92
N ILE A 139 13.53 -17.51 -5.24
CA ILE A 139 14.11 -17.36 -6.57
C ILE A 139 13.50 -18.42 -7.51
N GLU A 140 13.12 -18.00 -8.72
CA GLU A 140 12.50 -18.92 -9.68
C GLU A 140 13.36 -20.12 -10.07
N ARG A 141 14.68 -19.94 -10.10
CA ARG A 141 15.65 -20.98 -10.49
C ARG A 141 15.70 -22.17 -9.54
N THR A 142 15.43 -21.96 -8.25
CA THR A 142 15.47 -23.02 -7.24
C THR A 142 14.16 -23.79 -7.14
N SER A 143 13.10 -23.31 -7.81
CA SER A 143 11.76 -23.92 -7.80
C SER A 143 11.33 -24.50 -6.43
N PRO A 144 11.42 -23.73 -5.34
CA PRO A 144 11.11 -24.24 -4.02
C PRO A 144 9.66 -24.72 -3.97
N THR A 145 9.45 -25.87 -3.31
CA THR A 145 8.15 -26.53 -3.27
C THR A 145 7.65 -26.78 -1.85
N ALA A 146 6.33 -26.75 -1.70
CA ALA A 146 5.62 -27.20 -0.51
C ALA A 146 4.81 -28.44 -0.87
N SER A 147 5.08 -29.56 -0.19
CA SER A 147 4.40 -30.82 -0.40
C SER A 147 3.56 -31.18 0.81
N PHE A 148 2.29 -31.54 0.58
CA PHE A 148 1.33 -31.89 1.61
C PHE A 148 0.19 -32.77 1.06
N ARG A 149 -0.61 -33.37 1.94
CA ARG A 149 -1.84 -34.06 1.55
C ARG A 149 -2.99 -33.07 1.45
N HIS A 150 -3.77 -33.17 0.38
CA HIS A 150 -4.92 -32.30 0.16
C HIS A 150 -5.96 -32.49 1.28
N PRO A 151 -6.38 -31.40 1.99
CA PRO A 151 -7.21 -31.56 3.18
C PRO A 151 -8.63 -32.08 2.89
N GLY A 152 -9.15 -31.85 1.69
CA GLY A 152 -10.50 -32.27 1.29
C GLY A 152 -10.55 -33.48 0.35
N ILE A 153 -9.42 -34.04 -0.09
CA ILE A 153 -9.38 -35.17 -1.01
C ILE A 153 -8.47 -36.27 -0.44
N PRO A 154 -9.03 -37.40 0.02
CA PRO A 154 -8.25 -38.50 0.55
C PRO A 154 -7.19 -38.97 -0.46
N ASP A 155 -6.00 -39.35 0.05
CA ASP A 155 -4.86 -39.90 -0.69
C ASP A 155 -4.27 -39.01 -1.80
N MET A 156 -4.75 -37.79 -1.98
CA MET A 156 -4.15 -36.85 -2.90
C MET A 156 -2.96 -36.15 -2.27
N SER A 157 -1.76 -36.34 -2.83
CA SER A 157 -0.57 -35.56 -2.53
C SER A 157 -0.44 -34.41 -3.50
N VAL A 158 -0.14 -33.21 -2.98
CA VAL A 158 0.00 -31.98 -3.72
C VAL A 158 1.41 -31.44 -3.50
N ALA A 159 2.06 -30.98 -4.56
CA ALA A 159 3.30 -30.23 -4.52
C ALA A 159 3.11 -28.90 -5.22
N LEU A 160 3.21 -27.79 -4.49
CA LEU A 160 2.99 -26.45 -5.00
C LEU A 160 4.27 -25.62 -4.90
N ARG A 161 4.47 -24.76 -5.88
CA ARG A 161 5.59 -23.83 -5.86
C ARG A 161 5.41 -22.80 -4.74
N VAL A 162 6.47 -22.56 -3.99
CA VAL A 162 6.52 -21.49 -2.97
C VAL A 162 6.89 -20.17 -3.63
N LEU A 163 6.11 -19.13 -3.42
CA LEU A 163 6.32 -17.78 -3.94
C LEU A 163 7.07 -16.88 -2.95
N ASP A 164 6.71 -16.98 -1.69
CA ASP A 164 7.38 -16.30 -0.58
C ASP A 164 7.28 -17.12 0.72
N VAL A 165 8.19 -16.85 1.64
CA VAL A 165 8.25 -17.48 2.97
C VAL A 165 8.47 -16.41 4.04
N SER A 166 7.81 -16.57 5.17
CA SER A 166 8.03 -15.79 6.39
C SER A 166 7.99 -16.70 7.62
N ILE A 167 8.28 -16.15 8.80
CA ILE A 167 8.14 -16.91 10.06
C ILE A 167 6.69 -17.36 10.32
N GLY A 168 5.71 -16.65 9.77
CA GLY A 168 4.28 -16.95 9.95
C GLY A 168 3.68 -17.85 8.88
N GLY A 169 4.41 -18.20 7.82
CA GLY A 169 3.88 -19.04 6.73
C GLY A 169 4.50 -18.77 5.37
N CYS A 170 3.91 -19.37 4.34
CA CYS A 170 4.36 -19.21 2.96
C CYS A 170 3.17 -18.98 2.01
N ALA A 171 3.44 -18.28 0.91
CA ALA A 171 2.52 -18.16 -0.21
C ALA A 171 2.83 -19.24 -1.25
N LEU A 172 1.78 -19.91 -1.74
CA LEU A 172 1.90 -21.00 -2.70
C LEU A 172 1.21 -20.60 -4.02
N LEU A 173 1.82 -20.99 -5.13
CA LEU A 173 1.19 -20.91 -6.45
C LEU A 173 0.34 -22.15 -6.65
N GLN A 174 -0.99 -21.96 -6.74
CA GLN A 174 -1.91 -23.05 -7.07
C GLN A 174 -2.24 -23.03 -8.56
N PRO A 175 -1.83 -24.04 -9.33
CA PRO A 175 -2.22 -24.19 -10.72
C PRO A 175 -3.71 -24.53 -10.85
N SER A 176 -4.32 -24.21 -11.98
CA SER A 176 -5.74 -24.45 -12.25
C SER A 176 -6.14 -25.94 -12.28
N ASN A 177 -5.18 -26.82 -12.52
CA ASN A 177 -5.37 -28.27 -12.51
C ASN A 177 -5.28 -28.91 -11.11
N VAL A 178 -5.00 -28.13 -10.07
CA VAL A 178 -5.01 -28.58 -8.68
C VAL A 178 -6.30 -28.12 -8.02
N PRO A 179 -7.06 -29.02 -7.37
CA PRO A 179 -8.30 -28.64 -6.67
C PRO A 179 -8.08 -27.52 -5.65
N GLY A 180 -9.06 -26.63 -5.53
CA GLY A 180 -9.00 -25.47 -4.68
C GLY A 180 -8.86 -25.79 -3.20
N LEU A 181 -7.93 -25.15 -2.52
CA LEU A 181 -7.85 -25.16 -1.06
C LEU A 181 -8.86 -24.17 -0.51
N GLN A 182 -9.74 -24.65 0.36
CA GLN A 182 -10.73 -23.76 1.00
C GLN A 182 -10.06 -22.94 2.11
N PRO A 183 -10.36 -21.63 2.21
CA PRO A 183 -9.91 -20.81 3.33
C PRO A 183 -10.31 -21.43 4.67
N GLY A 184 -9.36 -21.49 5.62
CA GLY A 184 -9.58 -22.10 6.93
C GLY A 184 -9.36 -23.62 6.98
N ALA A 185 -9.09 -24.29 5.85
CA ALA A 185 -8.75 -25.70 5.85
C ALA A 185 -7.43 -25.96 6.59
N VAL A 186 -7.43 -26.96 7.47
CA VAL A 186 -6.24 -27.34 8.25
C VAL A 186 -5.42 -28.38 7.50
N ILE A 187 -4.15 -28.07 7.24
CA ILE A 187 -3.16 -28.97 6.66
C ILE A 187 -2.25 -29.47 7.80
N LYS A 188 -2.37 -30.75 8.14
CA LYS A 188 -1.68 -31.33 9.32
C LYS A 188 -0.15 -31.32 9.22
N SER A 189 0.41 -31.41 8.03
CA SER A 189 1.84 -31.47 7.80
C SER A 189 2.18 -30.92 6.42
N VAL A 190 3.16 -30.02 6.38
CA VAL A 190 3.70 -29.44 5.14
C VAL A 190 5.22 -29.66 5.14
N ARG A 191 5.75 -30.24 4.07
CA ARG A 191 7.20 -30.31 3.84
C ARG A 191 7.60 -29.19 2.89
N LEU A 192 8.49 -28.31 3.32
CA LEU A 192 9.09 -27.27 2.50
C LEU A 192 10.46 -27.75 2.01
N SER A 193 10.68 -27.74 0.70
CA SER A 193 11.98 -27.92 0.05
C SER A 193 12.35 -26.57 -0.57
N LEU A 194 13.33 -25.88 0.01
CA LEU A 194 13.73 -24.53 -0.39
C LEU A 194 14.93 -24.52 -1.34
N ASP A 195 15.73 -25.57 -1.32
CA ASP A 195 16.85 -25.77 -2.22
C ASP A 195 16.50 -26.82 -3.28
N ALA A 196 16.92 -26.58 -4.52
CA ALA A 196 17.01 -27.65 -5.49
C ALA A 196 18.22 -28.50 -5.09
N ASP A 197 18.00 -29.74 -4.66
CA ASP A 197 19.08 -30.71 -4.51
C ASP A 197 19.85 -30.78 -5.84
N THR A 198 21.12 -30.37 -5.80
CA THR A 198 22.09 -30.57 -6.89
C THR A 198 22.47 -32.00 -7.01
#